data_5d79cc2cf89d3d34b8b0cc3ac295c07e
#
_entry.id   5d79cc2cf89d3d34b8b0cc3ac295c07e
#
_cell.length_a   1.000
_cell.length_b   1.000
_cell.length_c   1.000
_cell.angle_alpha   90.00
_cell.angle_beta   90.00
_cell.angle_gamma   90.00
#
_symmetry.space_group_name_H-M   'P 1'
#
loop_
_entity.id
_entity.type
_entity.pdbx_description
1 polymer ?
#
loop_
_entity_poly.entity_id
_entity_poly.type
_entity_poly.pdbx_seq_one_letter_code
_entity_poly.pdbx_strand_id
1 'polypeptide(L)'
;MSIYEKLKALDIVLPPVSTPAAAYVPFVQTGNLVFISGHIARKEGKPWVGQLGKNIFTEEGKRAARAIAVDLIGTLHAAVGDLNRVKRIVKLMSLVNSTPDFTEQHLVTNGASELMGQKIGRAHV
;
A
#
# COMPACT_ATOMS: atom_id res chain seq x y z
N MET A 1 -10.26 -19.01 4.62
CA MET A 1 -10.17 -17.83 5.51
C MET A 1 -10.43 -16.58 4.68
N SER A 2 -11.36 -15.74 5.12
CA SER A 2 -11.68 -14.51 4.40
C SER A 2 -10.55 -13.48 4.55
N ILE A 3 -10.57 -12.47 3.67
CA ILE A 3 -9.61 -11.37 3.75
C ILE A 3 -9.74 -10.66 5.09
N TYR A 4 -10.97 -10.46 5.59
CA TYR A 4 -11.20 -9.82 6.88
C TYR A 4 -10.61 -10.61 8.05
N GLU A 5 -10.73 -11.92 8.03
CA GLU A 5 -10.13 -12.78 9.05
C GLU A 5 -8.60 -12.72 9.00
N LYS A 6 -8.02 -12.69 7.82
CA LYS A 6 -6.58 -12.55 7.64
C LYS A 6 -6.06 -11.22 8.18
N LEU A 7 -6.77 -10.13 7.90
CA LEU A 7 -6.42 -8.80 8.41
C LEU A 7 -6.50 -8.77 9.94
N LYS A 8 -7.55 -9.34 10.50
CA LYS A 8 -7.71 -9.43 11.95
C LYS A 8 -6.59 -10.24 12.60
N ALA A 9 -6.20 -11.34 11.98
CA ALA A 9 -5.11 -12.19 12.47
C ALA A 9 -3.76 -11.44 12.50
N LEU A 10 -3.58 -10.46 11.63
CA LEU A 10 -2.40 -9.60 11.60
C LEU A 10 -2.54 -8.33 12.43
N ASP A 11 -3.64 -8.21 13.16
CA ASP A 11 -3.92 -7.02 13.96
C ASP A 11 -3.99 -5.74 13.11
N ILE A 12 -4.49 -5.86 11.89
CA ILE A 12 -4.64 -4.73 10.98
C ILE A 12 -6.06 -4.18 11.06
N VAL A 13 -6.17 -2.90 11.40
CA VAL A 13 -7.41 -2.14 11.37
C VAL A 13 -7.37 -1.26 10.13
N LEU A 14 -8.34 -1.43 9.22
CA LEU A 14 -8.38 -0.64 8.00
C LEU A 14 -8.74 0.81 8.31
N PRO A 15 -7.93 1.78 7.87
CA PRO A 15 -8.26 3.18 8.06
C PRO A 15 -9.41 3.61 7.14
N PRO A 16 -10.12 4.70 7.48
CA PRO A 16 -11.05 5.30 6.54
C PRO A 16 -10.30 5.84 5.33
N VAL A 17 -11.02 6.06 4.23
CA VAL A 17 -10.41 6.61 3.01
C VAL A 17 -9.81 7.97 3.33
N SER A 18 -8.51 8.13 3.06
CA SER A 18 -7.84 9.40 3.28
C SER A 18 -8.21 10.41 2.18
N THR A 19 -8.28 11.69 2.57
CA THR A 19 -8.48 12.76 1.60
C THR A 19 -7.20 12.91 0.77
N PRO A 20 -7.31 12.92 -0.58
CA PRO A 20 -6.14 13.14 -1.42
C PRO A 20 -5.47 14.48 -1.12
N ALA A 21 -4.14 14.52 -1.24
CA ALA A 21 -3.36 15.73 -0.98
C ALA A 21 -3.50 16.78 -2.09
N ALA A 22 -4.16 16.45 -3.20
CA ALA A 22 -4.35 17.32 -4.35
C ALA A 22 -5.76 17.13 -4.93
N ALA A 23 -6.08 17.84 -6.00
CA ALA A 23 -7.42 17.85 -6.59
C ALA A 23 -7.66 16.60 -7.45
N TYR A 24 -7.65 15.42 -6.85
CA TYR A 24 -7.97 14.17 -7.52
C TYR A 24 -8.82 13.27 -6.62
N VAL A 25 -9.49 12.31 -7.23
CA VAL A 25 -10.33 11.35 -6.49
C VAL A 25 -9.49 10.20 -5.97
N PRO A 26 -9.91 9.53 -4.87
CA PRO A 26 -9.13 8.43 -4.30
C PRO A 26 -9.09 7.16 -5.17
N PHE A 27 -10.12 6.94 -5.99
CA PHE A 27 -10.15 5.77 -6.89
C PHE A 27 -11.09 6.01 -8.07
N VAL A 28 -10.91 5.21 -9.13
CA VAL A 28 -11.81 5.17 -10.29
C VAL A 28 -12.00 3.72 -10.67
N GLN A 29 -13.23 3.31 -10.96
CA GLN A 29 -13.53 1.97 -11.42
C GLN A 29 -13.90 1.99 -12.90
N THR A 30 -13.31 1.08 -13.66
CA THR A 30 -13.60 0.87 -15.07
C THR A 30 -13.80 -0.63 -15.29
N GLY A 31 -15.04 -1.04 -15.59
CA GLY A 31 -15.36 -2.47 -15.72
C GLY A 31 -15.01 -3.21 -14.43
N ASN A 32 -14.14 -4.20 -14.55
CA ASN A 32 -13.68 -5.02 -13.42
C ASN A 32 -12.35 -4.54 -12.82
N LEU A 33 -11.88 -3.35 -13.20
CA LEU A 33 -10.63 -2.80 -12.72
C LEU A 33 -10.89 -1.59 -11.83
N VAL A 34 -10.16 -1.51 -10.73
CA VAL A 34 -10.16 -0.35 -9.84
C VAL A 34 -8.76 0.24 -9.86
N PHE A 35 -8.69 1.52 -10.19
CA PHE A 35 -7.44 2.29 -10.17
C PHE A 35 -7.45 3.16 -8.93
N ILE A 36 -6.44 3.01 -8.08
CA ILE A 36 -6.32 3.74 -6.84
C ILE A 36 -5.25 4.81 -6.98
N SER A 37 -5.58 6.02 -6.55
CA SER A 37 -4.65 7.14 -6.56
C SER A 37 -3.48 6.91 -5.62
N GLY A 38 -2.41 7.67 -5.84
CA GLY A 38 -1.18 7.52 -5.05
C GLY A 38 -1.40 7.76 -3.56
N HIS A 39 -0.66 7.02 -2.76
CA HIS A 39 -0.63 7.15 -1.31
C HIS A 39 0.81 7.39 -0.87
N ILE A 40 0.96 8.17 0.19
CA ILE A 40 2.27 8.40 0.80
C ILE A 40 2.34 7.72 2.16
N ALA A 41 3.56 7.40 2.59
CA ALA A 41 3.75 6.80 3.90
C ALA A 41 3.40 7.78 5.00
N ARG A 42 2.74 7.29 6.05
CA ARG A 42 2.37 8.07 7.22
C ARG A 42 2.72 7.29 8.48
N LYS A 43 3.09 8.03 9.51
CA LYS A 43 3.34 7.49 10.83
C LYS A 43 2.71 8.43 11.84
N GLU A 44 1.83 7.88 12.68
CA GLU A 44 1.10 8.66 13.68
C GLU A 44 0.35 9.86 13.07
N GLY A 45 -0.25 9.65 11.90
CA GLY A 45 -1.05 10.66 11.21
C GLY A 45 -0.25 11.71 10.46
N LYS A 46 1.08 11.63 10.48
CA LYS A 46 1.96 12.59 9.80
C LYS A 46 2.71 11.93 8.66
N PRO A 47 3.08 12.69 7.61
CA PRO A 47 3.91 12.13 6.55
C PRO A 47 5.19 11.53 7.12
N TRP A 48 5.52 10.35 6.67
CA TRP A 48 6.74 9.65 7.07
C TRP A 48 7.77 9.88 5.97
N VAL A 49 8.67 10.83 6.19
CA VAL A 49 9.58 11.32 5.17
C VAL A 49 11.00 10.86 5.43
N GLY A 50 11.77 10.77 4.35
CA GLY A 50 13.17 10.43 4.42
C GLY A 50 13.69 10.00 3.06
N GLN A 51 14.98 9.70 3.03
CA GLN A 51 15.66 9.22 1.82
C GLN A 51 16.42 7.93 2.15
N LEU A 52 16.08 6.86 1.45
CA LEU A 52 16.73 5.56 1.64
C LEU A 52 18.20 5.65 1.28
N GLY A 53 19.04 5.14 2.16
CA GLY A 53 20.48 5.21 2.01
C GLY A 53 21.13 6.43 2.65
N LYS A 54 20.33 7.42 3.06
CA LYS A 54 20.83 8.62 3.74
C LYS A 54 20.41 8.63 5.21
N ASN A 55 19.11 8.80 5.48
CA ASN A 55 18.58 8.89 6.85
C ASN A 55 17.52 7.84 7.17
N ILE A 56 17.17 7.01 6.20
CA ILE A 56 16.29 5.86 6.38
C ILE A 56 16.97 4.66 5.73
N PHE A 57 16.86 3.49 6.36
CA PHE A 57 17.44 2.27 5.84
C PHE A 57 16.36 1.25 5.50
N THR A 58 16.75 0.14 4.89
CA THR A 58 15.84 -0.81 4.25
C THR A 58 14.70 -1.27 5.15
N GLU A 59 14.97 -1.64 6.40
CA GLU A 59 13.94 -2.15 7.29
C GLU A 59 12.88 -1.10 7.64
N GLU A 60 13.28 0.14 7.87
CA GLU A 60 12.33 1.21 8.12
C GLU A 60 11.54 1.55 6.85
N GLY A 61 12.20 1.59 5.71
CA GLY A 61 11.54 1.79 4.41
C GLY A 61 10.50 0.71 4.13
N LYS A 62 10.83 -0.53 4.49
CA LYS A 62 9.92 -1.66 4.34
C LYS A 62 8.67 -1.49 5.22
N ARG A 63 8.85 -1.00 6.44
CA ARG A 63 7.70 -0.71 7.32
C ARG A 63 6.86 0.44 6.79
N ALA A 64 7.49 1.45 6.20
CA ALA A 64 6.77 2.56 5.57
C ALA A 64 5.93 2.07 4.37
N ALA A 65 6.50 1.21 3.54
CA ALA A 65 5.78 0.61 2.41
C ALA A 65 4.60 -0.23 2.89
N ARG A 66 4.77 -0.98 3.98
CA ARG A 66 3.68 -1.76 4.58
C ARG A 66 2.56 -0.86 5.07
N ALA A 67 2.88 0.27 5.69
CA ALA A 67 1.89 1.23 6.15
C ALA A 67 1.09 1.80 4.98
N ILE A 68 1.75 2.10 3.86
CA ILE A 68 1.06 2.52 2.63
C ILE A 68 0.11 1.44 2.14
N ALA A 69 0.53 0.19 2.16
CA ALA A 69 -0.30 -0.93 1.70
C ALA A 69 -1.57 -1.07 2.55
N VAL A 70 -1.47 -0.86 3.86
CA VAL A 70 -2.65 -0.86 4.74
C VAL A 70 -3.64 0.24 4.32
N ASP A 71 -3.14 1.44 4.04
CA ASP A 71 -3.99 2.54 3.58
C ASP A 71 -4.62 2.23 2.22
N LEU A 72 -3.87 1.62 1.31
CA LEU A 72 -4.39 1.20 0.01
C LEU A 72 -5.51 0.18 0.14
N ILE A 73 -5.37 -0.77 1.05
CA ILE A 73 -6.43 -1.76 1.31
C ILE A 73 -7.68 -1.07 1.85
N GLY A 74 -7.51 -0.06 2.71
CA GLY A 74 -8.65 0.75 3.19
C GLY A 74 -9.38 1.46 2.07
N THR A 75 -8.65 2.07 1.14
CA THR A 75 -9.23 2.72 -0.04
C THR A 75 -9.90 1.71 -0.95
N LEU A 76 -9.28 0.57 -1.17
CA LEU A 76 -9.86 -0.52 -1.97
C LEU A 76 -11.17 -1.00 -1.34
N HIS A 77 -11.21 -1.15 -0.02
CA HIS A 77 -12.41 -1.54 0.69
C HIS A 77 -13.55 -0.55 0.44
N ALA A 78 -13.27 0.74 0.50
CA ALA A 78 -14.27 1.77 0.20
C ALA A 78 -14.74 1.69 -1.25
N ALA A 79 -13.85 1.35 -2.18
CA ALA A 79 -14.18 1.27 -3.59
C ALA A 79 -15.12 0.10 -3.92
N VAL A 80 -14.87 -1.08 -3.33
CA VAL A 80 -15.57 -2.31 -3.69
C VAL A 80 -16.64 -2.73 -2.68
N GLY A 81 -16.64 -2.17 -1.49
CA GLY A 81 -17.59 -2.48 -0.43
C GLY A 81 -17.29 -3.76 0.32
N ASP A 82 -16.86 -4.81 -0.36
CA ASP A 82 -16.50 -6.09 0.23
C ASP A 82 -15.20 -6.59 -0.41
N LEU A 83 -14.14 -6.67 0.39
CA LEU A 83 -12.82 -7.09 -0.10
C LEU A 83 -12.81 -8.51 -0.66
N ASN A 84 -13.77 -9.35 -0.28
CA ASN A 84 -13.88 -10.70 -0.83
C ASN A 84 -14.23 -10.69 -2.31
N ARG A 85 -14.67 -9.57 -2.87
CA ARG A 85 -14.94 -9.39 -4.30
C ARG A 85 -13.65 -9.19 -5.11
N VAL A 86 -12.55 -8.88 -4.45
CA VAL A 86 -11.26 -8.66 -5.12
C VAL A 86 -10.63 -10.00 -5.42
N LYS A 87 -10.35 -10.25 -6.69
CA LYS A 87 -9.74 -11.54 -7.11
C LYS A 87 -8.23 -11.47 -7.03
N ARG A 88 -7.62 -10.33 -7.36
CA ARG A 88 -6.17 -10.20 -7.35
C ARG A 88 -5.77 -8.74 -7.46
N ILE A 89 -4.55 -8.47 -7.04
CA ILE A 89 -3.89 -7.21 -7.33
C ILE A 89 -3.22 -7.34 -8.70
N VAL A 90 -3.53 -6.42 -9.60
CA VAL A 90 -2.98 -6.48 -10.97
C VAL A 90 -1.60 -5.84 -11.02
N LYS A 91 -1.43 -4.68 -10.38
CA LYS A 91 -0.19 -3.91 -10.46
C LYS A 91 -0.01 -3.05 -9.22
N LEU A 92 1.22 -2.99 -8.74
CA LEU A 92 1.66 -1.99 -7.77
C LEU A 92 2.75 -1.15 -8.41
N MET A 93 2.64 0.17 -8.27
CA MET A 93 3.73 1.08 -8.63
C MET A 93 4.32 1.63 -7.34
N SER A 94 5.62 1.48 -7.16
CA SER A 94 6.32 1.93 -5.96
C SER A 94 7.40 2.92 -6.33
N LEU A 95 7.30 4.12 -5.78
CA LEU A 95 8.29 5.17 -5.96
C LEU A 95 9.10 5.29 -4.67
N VAL A 96 10.38 4.99 -4.75
CA VAL A 96 11.26 4.96 -3.58
C VAL A 96 12.25 6.12 -3.66
N ASN A 97 12.14 7.04 -2.70
CA ASN A 97 13.08 8.14 -2.59
C ASN A 97 14.40 7.60 -2.01
N SER A 98 15.44 7.58 -2.82
CA SER A 98 16.70 6.96 -2.42
C SER A 98 17.90 7.72 -2.96
N THR A 99 19.06 7.50 -2.34
CA THR A 99 20.33 8.01 -2.84
C THR A 99 20.72 7.30 -4.13
N PRO A 100 21.62 7.88 -4.95
CA PRO A 100 22.03 7.24 -6.22
C PRO A 100 22.69 5.87 -6.05
N ASP A 101 23.30 5.62 -4.91
CA ASP A 101 24.01 4.35 -4.63
C ASP A 101 23.18 3.33 -3.85
N PHE A 102 21.96 3.67 -3.47
CA PHE A 102 21.06 2.72 -2.80
C PHE A 102 20.57 1.68 -3.82
N THR A 103 20.60 0.40 -3.46
CA THR A 103 20.28 -0.68 -4.40
C THR A 103 19.20 -1.64 -3.90
N GLU A 104 18.55 -1.32 -2.78
CA GLU A 104 17.57 -2.23 -2.16
C GLU A 104 16.13 -1.74 -2.27
N GLN A 105 15.80 -0.97 -3.32
CA GLN A 105 14.45 -0.46 -3.54
C GLN A 105 13.41 -1.58 -3.60
N HIS A 106 13.76 -2.72 -4.19
CA HIS A 106 12.87 -3.87 -4.29
C HIS A 106 12.56 -4.46 -2.91
N LEU A 107 13.52 -4.45 -1.99
CA LEU A 107 13.30 -4.95 -0.63
C LEU A 107 12.39 -4.00 0.16
N VAL A 108 12.53 -2.71 -0.04
CA VAL A 108 11.62 -1.71 0.55
C VAL A 108 10.19 -1.95 0.07
N THR A 109 10.02 -2.11 -1.24
CA THR A 109 8.71 -2.34 -1.86
C THR A 109 8.08 -3.65 -1.39
N ASN A 110 8.87 -4.64 -1.00
CA ASN A 110 8.36 -5.90 -0.46
C ASN A 110 7.48 -5.71 0.76
N GLY A 111 7.64 -4.63 1.52
CA GLY A 111 6.73 -4.32 2.62
C GLY A 111 5.29 -4.22 2.17
N ALA A 112 5.04 -3.67 0.99
CA ALA A 112 3.71 -3.60 0.39
C ALA A 112 3.37 -4.90 -0.35
N SER A 113 4.28 -5.40 -1.19
CA SER A 113 4.03 -6.57 -2.03
C SER A 113 3.74 -7.84 -1.23
N GLU A 114 4.47 -8.05 -0.15
CA GLU A 114 4.25 -9.21 0.71
C GLU A 114 2.88 -9.15 1.38
N LEU A 115 2.49 -7.99 1.90
CA LEU A 115 1.19 -7.84 2.53
C LEU A 115 0.06 -8.08 1.52
N MET A 116 0.14 -7.47 0.35
CA MET A 116 -0.86 -7.65 -0.70
C MET A 116 -0.92 -9.09 -1.18
N GLY A 117 0.24 -9.71 -1.42
CA GLY A 117 0.32 -11.08 -1.91
C GLY A 117 -0.22 -12.11 -0.93
N GLN A 118 0.02 -11.89 0.37
CA GLN A 118 -0.45 -12.82 1.41
C GLN A 118 -1.94 -12.68 1.68
N LYS A 119 -2.53 -11.49 1.50
CA LYS A 119 -3.89 -11.20 1.96
C LYS A 119 -4.92 -11.09 0.85
N ILE A 120 -4.53 -10.60 -0.33
CA ILE A 120 -5.49 -10.34 -1.41
C ILE A 120 -5.15 -11.17 -2.65
N GLY A 121 -3.88 -11.27 -2.99
CA GLY A 121 -3.41 -11.96 -4.18
C GLY A 121 -2.24 -11.20 -4.78
N ARG A 122 -1.34 -11.92 -5.42
CA ARG A 122 -0.11 -11.36 -5.96
C ARG A 122 -0.35 -10.33 -7.03
N ALA A 123 0.43 -9.26 -6.99
CA ALA A 123 0.56 -8.35 -8.10
C ALA A 123 1.37 -9.02 -9.22
N HIS A 124 0.94 -8.82 -10.45
CA HIS A 124 1.58 -9.39 -11.63
C HIS A 124 1.94 -8.25 -12.57
N VAL A 125 3.16 -7.83 -12.50
CA VAL A 125 3.70 -6.83 -13.40
C VAL A 125 5.09 -7.25 -13.84
#